data_7846e47d4cd5c6d03fc20cb5ca3fc2d0
#
_entry.id   7846e47d4cd5c6d03fc20cb5ca3fc2d0
#
_cell.length_a   1.000
_cell.length_b   1.000
_cell.length_c   1.000
_cell.angle_alpha   90.00
_cell.angle_beta   90.00
_cell.angle_gamma   90.00
#
_symmetry.space_group_name_H-M   'P 1'
#
loop_
_entity.id
_entity.type
_entity.pdbx_description
1 polymer ?
#
loop_
_entity_poly.entity_id
_entity_poly.type
_entity_poly.pdbx_seq_one_letter_code
_entity_poly.pdbx_strand_id
1 'polypeptide(L)'
;FAPGDVQTEVPRFDPLPGGNATNFALQMASLGASTTFIGAVGSDSNARLLRDRYRQYGVRARLCVDPRRPTGSTMALTWSTGRRALVTDPGANARLRLRDVPVQAIRGAHHLHRSGFWWTSGLVGKPTATLLARARRHGATTSLDVSTDPRGWPEARIESVRICLPHVDVFFGNETEVCAVAGEQSPIQAGKRLRAFGAAEVVIHQGDRGATAITSSGIVRSPAFDVAIDNPTGCGDVFNAAYTYTKLTRPSVKESLRFANAAAALHLRNRRRPYPTLPEIRRFLREFAAP
;
A
#
# COMPACT_ATOMS: atom_id res chain seq x y z
N PHE A 1 16.06 -17.59 11.11
CA PHE A 1 16.73 -17.89 12.38
C PHE A 1 16.27 -19.26 12.85
N ALA A 2 17.22 -20.18 13.03
CA ALA A 2 16.96 -21.39 13.82
C ALA A 2 16.79 -20.99 15.29
N PRO A 3 15.93 -21.68 16.07
CA PRO A 3 15.90 -21.47 17.51
C PRO A 3 17.28 -21.79 18.10
N GLY A 4 17.90 -20.82 18.76
CA GLY A 4 19.22 -20.93 19.38
C GLY A 4 19.96 -19.60 19.38
N ASP A 5 21.02 -19.50 20.15
CA ASP A 5 21.88 -18.32 20.19
C ASP A 5 22.75 -18.28 18.92
N VAL A 6 22.25 -17.57 17.90
CA VAL A 6 22.95 -17.39 16.62
C VAL A 6 23.41 -15.95 16.50
N GLN A 7 24.71 -15.76 16.35
CA GLN A 7 25.28 -14.47 15.97
C GLN A 7 25.59 -14.47 14.48
N THR A 8 25.11 -13.45 13.77
CA THR A 8 25.31 -13.31 12.33
C THR A 8 25.79 -11.91 12.01
N GLU A 9 26.89 -11.82 11.27
CA GLU A 9 27.35 -10.57 10.69
C GLU A 9 26.58 -10.28 9.40
N VAL A 10 26.16 -9.02 9.23
CA VAL A 10 25.55 -8.54 8.00
C VAL A 10 26.41 -7.41 7.42
N PRO A 11 26.59 -7.35 6.10
CA PRO A 11 27.49 -6.37 5.49
C PRO A 11 26.98 -4.94 5.64
N ARG A 12 25.66 -4.75 5.87
CA ARG A 12 25.07 -3.42 5.91
C ARG A 12 23.69 -3.36 6.57
N PHE A 13 23.47 -2.31 7.36
CA PHE A 13 22.16 -1.85 7.82
C PHE A 13 21.84 -0.50 7.17
N ASP A 14 20.77 -0.44 6.39
CA ASP A 14 20.30 0.78 5.75
C ASP A 14 18.97 1.23 6.39
N PRO A 15 18.93 2.35 7.13
CA PRO A 15 17.69 2.97 7.54
C PRO A 15 17.04 3.64 6.31
N LEU A 16 15.91 3.11 5.87
CA LEU A 16 15.17 3.63 4.73
C LEU A 16 13.79 4.12 5.20
N PRO A 17 13.34 5.29 4.73
CA PRO A 17 11.96 5.69 4.89
C PRO A 17 11.05 4.70 4.20
N GLY A 18 10.03 4.20 4.92
CA GLY A 18 9.13 3.17 4.41
C GLY A 18 7.79 3.17 5.14
N GLY A 19 7.06 2.08 4.94
CA GLY A 19 5.69 1.88 5.40
C GLY A 19 4.69 2.05 4.27
N ASN A 20 3.64 1.21 4.25
CA ASN A 20 2.69 1.12 3.14
C ASN A 20 2.16 2.49 2.70
N ALA A 21 1.59 3.27 3.62
CA ALA A 21 1.05 4.60 3.30
C ALA A 21 2.13 5.59 2.86
N THR A 22 3.37 5.48 3.39
CA THR A 22 4.50 6.30 2.98
C THR A 22 4.88 6.00 1.53
N ASN A 23 5.07 4.72 1.20
CA ASN A 23 5.43 4.29 -0.16
C ASN A 23 4.37 4.73 -1.18
N PHE A 24 3.09 4.52 -0.87
CA PHE A 24 1.98 5.00 -1.69
C PHE A 24 2.04 6.52 -1.90
N ALA A 25 2.21 7.31 -0.82
CA ALA A 25 2.23 8.77 -0.89
C ALA A 25 3.42 9.30 -1.71
N LEU A 26 4.61 8.72 -1.53
CA LEU A 26 5.81 9.09 -2.27
C LEU A 26 5.67 8.75 -3.75
N GLN A 27 5.08 7.59 -4.08
CA GLN A 27 4.82 7.22 -5.47
C GLN A 27 3.76 8.14 -6.11
N MET A 28 2.66 8.46 -5.43
CA MET A 28 1.67 9.41 -5.95
C MET A 28 2.29 10.78 -6.24
N ALA A 29 3.11 11.29 -5.33
CA ALA A 29 3.82 12.55 -5.51
C ALA A 29 4.83 12.48 -6.68
N SER A 30 5.55 11.37 -6.83
CA SER A 30 6.46 11.14 -7.97
C SER A 30 5.74 11.12 -9.32
N LEU A 31 4.46 10.75 -9.35
CA LEU A 31 3.59 10.83 -10.53
C LEU A 31 3.04 12.24 -10.79
N GLY A 32 3.33 13.21 -9.90
CA GLY A 32 2.87 14.59 -10.01
C GLY A 32 1.53 14.88 -9.29
N ALA A 33 0.99 13.93 -8.53
CA ALA A 33 -0.23 14.16 -7.77
C ALA A 33 0.02 15.01 -6.51
N SER A 34 -0.84 15.99 -6.25
CA SER A 34 -0.85 16.72 -4.97
C SER A 34 -1.23 15.78 -3.84
N THR A 35 -0.27 15.43 -2.99
CA THR A 35 -0.42 14.36 -2.01
C THR A 35 -0.32 14.88 -0.58
N THR A 36 -1.26 14.49 0.27
CA THR A 36 -1.22 14.71 1.72
C THR A 36 -1.10 13.37 2.44
N PHE A 37 -0.08 13.24 3.28
CA PHE A 37 0.10 12.08 4.16
C PHE A 37 -0.36 12.44 5.57
N ILE A 38 -1.09 11.53 6.23
CA ILE A 38 -1.50 11.65 7.63
C ILE A 38 -1.03 10.41 8.38
N GLY A 39 -0.28 10.60 9.45
CA GLY A 39 0.29 9.50 10.22
C GLY A 39 0.76 9.94 11.61
N ALA A 40 1.37 9.02 12.33
CA ALA A 40 1.95 9.30 13.63
C ALA A 40 3.44 8.92 13.66
N VAL A 41 4.23 9.70 14.41
CA VAL A 41 5.68 9.52 14.57
C VAL A 41 6.09 9.78 16.01
N GLY A 42 7.26 9.31 16.39
CA GLY A 42 7.92 9.71 17.63
C GLY A 42 8.66 11.05 17.52
N SER A 43 9.47 11.36 18.54
CA SER A 43 10.35 12.54 18.59
C SER A 43 11.82 12.17 18.28
N ASP A 44 12.05 11.19 17.40
CA ASP A 44 13.34 10.57 17.15
C ASP A 44 13.94 10.90 15.77
N SER A 45 15.11 10.32 15.47
CA SER A 45 15.79 10.46 14.18
C SER A 45 14.99 9.89 13.01
N ASN A 46 14.21 8.81 13.23
CA ASN A 46 13.38 8.19 12.21
C ASN A 46 12.24 9.14 11.79
N ALA A 47 11.67 9.90 12.73
CA ALA A 47 10.70 10.95 12.43
C ALA A 47 11.31 12.07 11.55
N ARG A 48 12.58 12.45 11.80
CA ARG A 48 13.29 13.42 10.96
C ARG A 48 13.51 12.86 9.55
N LEU A 49 14.01 11.63 9.45
CA LEU A 49 14.22 10.94 8.17
C LEU A 49 12.94 10.90 7.31
N LEU A 50 11.79 10.57 7.92
CA LEU A 50 10.50 10.59 7.22
C LEU A 50 10.10 11.99 6.76
N ARG A 51 10.22 13.02 7.62
CA ARG A 51 9.90 14.41 7.26
C ARG A 51 10.74 14.90 6.09
N ASP A 52 12.04 14.59 6.10
CA ASP A 52 12.95 14.97 5.02
C ASP A 52 12.58 14.28 3.71
N ARG A 53 12.21 13.01 3.76
CA ARG A 53 11.73 12.29 2.58
C ARG A 53 10.43 12.88 2.04
N TYR A 54 9.46 13.21 2.89
CA TYR A 54 8.21 13.85 2.45
C TYR A 54 8.47 15.21 1.80
N ARG A 55 9.38 16.03 2.38
CA ARG A 55 9.77 17.31 1.75
C ARG A 55 10.43 17.11 0.39
N GLN A 56 11.34 16.15 0.28
CA GLN A 56 12.04 15.82 -0.96
C GLN A 56 11.08 15.50 -2.11
N TYR A 57 9.97 14.84 -1.81
CA TYR A 57 8.95 14.46 -2.82
C TYR A 57 7.76 15.44 -2.88
N GLY A 58 7.76 16.53 -2.14
CA GLY A 58 6.66 17.48 -2.12
C GLY A 58 5.37 16.97 -1.46
N VAL A 59 5.46 15.92 -0.64
CA VAL A 59 4.30 15.39 0.12
C VAL A 59 4.02 16.28 1.31
N ARG A 60 2.78 16.74 1.43
CA ARG A 60 2.29 17.49 2.60
C ARG A 60 2.03 16.53 3.77
N ALA A 61 2.99 16.37 4.65
CA ALA A 61 2.88 15.46 5.79
C ALA A 61 2.25 16.15 7.01
N ARG A 62 1.13 15.59 7.50
CA ARG A 62 0.48 15.93 8.77
C ARG A 62 0.76 14.84 9.77
N LEU A 63 1.77 15.05 10.60
CA LEU A 63 2.30 14.05 11.53
C LEU A 63 1.87 14.35 12.96
N CYS A 64 1.13 13.44 13.60
CA CYS A 64 0.87 13.44 15.01
C CYS A 64 2.13 12.96 15.74
N VAL A 65 2.71 13.76 16.60
CA VAL A 65 3.92 13.41 17.34
C VAL A 65 3.53 12.81 18.69
N ASP A 66 4.00 11.60 18.97
CA ASP A 66 3.93 10.99 20.30
C ASP A 66 5.35 10.96 20.92
N PRO A 67 5.65 11.84 21.92
CA PRO A 67 6.98 11.89 22.52
C PRO A 67 7.31 10.68 23.41
N ARG A 68 6.33 9.83 23.72
CA ARG A 68 6.47 8.66 24.59
C ARG A 68 6.75 7.37 23.82
N ARG A 69 6.70 7.40 22.49
CA ARG A 69 6.88 6.22 21.64
C ARG A 69 7.85 6.52 20.51
N PRO A 70 8.66 5.54 20.10
CA PRO A 70 9.49 5.69 18.91
C PRO A 70 8.60 5.77 17.66
N THR A 71 9.15 6.30 16.59
CA THR A 71 8.56 6.16 15.25
C THR A 71 8.51 4.70 14.88
N GLY A 72 7.37 4.23 14.35
CA GLY A 72 7.21 2.85 13.92
C GLY A 72 8.32 2.43 12.95
N SER A 73 8.88 1.26 13.17
CA SER A 73 9.99 0.73 12.38
C SER A 73 9.81 -0.75 12.08
N THR A 74 10.40 -1.19 10.96
CA THR A 74 10.40 -2.60 10.55
C THR A 74 11.83 -3.00 10.19
N MET A 75 12.32 -4.05 10.81
CA MET A 75 13.55 -4.72 10.38
C MET A 75 13.18 -5.75 9.31
N ALA A 76 13.76 -5.61 8.12
CA ALA A 76 13.59 -6.57 7.02
C ALA A 76 14.85 -7.45 6.93
N LEU A 77 14.71 -8.72 7.23
CA LEU A 77 15.73 -9.72 7.04
C LEU A 77 15.50 -10.40 5.69
N THR A 78 16.44 -10.27 4.77
CA THR A 78 16.34 -10.86 3.43
C THR A 78 17.44 -11.89 3.23
N TRP A 79 17.06 -13.10 2.85
CA TRP A 79 17.99 -14.18 2.53
C TRP A 79 18.38 -14.16 1.05
N SER A 80 19.51 -14.78 0.73
CA SER A 80 19.98 -14.97 -0.65
C SER A 80 18.98 -15.71 -1.55
N THR A 81 18.06 -16.46 -0.97
CA THR A 81 16.94 -17.13 -1.65
C THR A 81 15.82 -16.18 -2.06
N GLY A 82 15.90 -14.88 -1.75
CA GLY A 82 14.83 -13.89 -1.95
C GLY A 82 13.71 -13.95 -0.90
N ARG A 83 13.72 -14.95 0.01
CA ARG A 83 12.77 -14.99 1.14
C ARG A 83 13.13 -13.90 2.15
N ARG A 84 12.12 -13.40 2.85
CA ARG A 84 12.30 -12.35 3.86
C ARG A 84 11.42 -12.58 5.09
N ALA A 85 11.89 -12.10 6.22
CA ALA A 85 11.10 -11.93 7.44
C ALA A 85 11.06 -10.44 7.80
N LEU A 86 9.93 -10.01 8.30
CA LEU A 86 9.69 -8.64 8.74
C LEU A 86 9.39 -8.66 10.24
N VAL A 87 10.15 -7.90 11.00
CA VAL A 87 9.93 -7.70 12.45
C VAL A 87 9.56 -6.25 12.65
N THR A 88 8.34 -5.99 13.10
CA THR A 88 7.77 -4.64 13.14
C THR A 88 7.44 -4.22 14.57
N ASP A 89 8.00 -3.06 14.98
CA ASP A 89 7.48 -2.27 16.10
C ASP A 89 6.56 -1.18 15.53
N PRO A 90 5.25 -1.20 15.80
CA PRO A 90 4.34 -0.17 15.33
C PRO A 90 4.59 1.20 15.97
N GLY A 91 5.25 1.27 17.13
CA GLY A 91 5.61 2.52 17.79
C GLY A 91 4.45 3.50 17.92
N ALA A 92 4.69 4.74 17.52
CA ALA A 92 3.69 5.81 17.52
C ALA A 92 2.50 5.56 16.59
N ASN A 93 2.64 4.73 15.54
CA ASN A 93 1.52 4.40 14.63
C ASN A 93 0.31 3.85 15.38
N ALA A 94 0.53 3.07 16.44
CA ALA A 94 -0.54 2.51 17.28
C ALA A 94 -1.39 3.59 17.98
N ARG A 95 -0.92 4.83 18.02
CA ARG A 95 -1.63 5.96 18.66
C ARG A 95 -2.55 6.74 17.74
N LEU A 96 -2.39 6.58 16.42
CA LEU A 96 -3.23 7.28 15.44
C LEU A 96 -4.71 6.91 15.60
N ARG A 97 -5.57 7.92 15.67
CA ARG A 97 -7.02 7.80 15.88
C ARG A 97 -7.79 8.57 14.81
N LEU A 98 -9.08 8.27 14.65
CA LEU A 98 -9.94 8.96 13.69
C LEU A 98 -10.02 10.48 13.93
N ARG A 99 -9.94 10.93 15.18
CA ARG A 99 -9.91 12.35 15.54
C ARG A 99 -8.66 13.09 15.06
N ASP A 100 -7.58 12.36 14.80
CA ASP A 100 -6.30 12.91 14.35
C ASP A 100 -6.30 13.14 12.82
N VAL A 101 -7.35 12.71 12.13
CA VAL A 101 -7.54 12.92 10.69
C VAL A 101 -8.41 14.18 10.50
N PRO A 102 -7.82 15.31 10.08
CA PRO A 102 -8.58 16.57 9.93
C PRO A 102 -9.64 16.46 8.85
N VAL A 103 -10.86 16.87 9.15
CA VAL A 103 -11.98 16.86 8.18
C VAL A 103 -11.66 17.68 6.92
N GLN A 104 -10.92 18.78 7.08
CA GLN A 104 -10.49 19.64 5.97
C GLN A 104 -9.58 18.91 4.97
N ALA A 105 -8.76 17.96 5.45
CA ALA A 105 -7.94 17.15 4.55
C ALA A 105 -8.77 16.16 3.71
N ILE A 106 -9.91 15.73 4.25
CA ILE A 106 -10.84 14.84 3.54
C ILE A 106 -11.68 15.64 2.52
N ARG A 107 -12.21 16.82 2.91
CA ARG A 107 -13.07 17.65 2.04
C ARG A 107 -12.42 18.08 0.74
N GLY A 108 -11.11 18.27 0.73
CA GLY A 108 -10.37 18.68 -0.46
C GLY A 108 -9.73 17.54 -1.25
N ALA A 109 -9.98 16.29 -0.87
CA ALA A 109 -9.36 15.14 -1.51
C ALA A 109 -10.23 14.59 -2.65
N HIS A 110 -9.62 14.26 -3.80
CA HIS A 110 -10.26 13.48 -4.86
C HIS A 110 -10.22 11.97 -4.57
N HIS A 111 -9.24 11.54 -3.77
CA HIS A 111 -9.06 10.15 -3.38
C HIS A 111 -8.52 10.03 -1.97
N LEU A 112 -8.97 9.02 -1.24
CA LEU A 112 -8.44 8.63 0.06
C LEU A 112 -7.96 7.18 0.00
N HIS A 113 -6.66 6.98 0.15
CA HIS A 113 -6.06 5.66 0.30
C HIS A 113 -5.83 5.33 1.77
N ARG A 114 -6.24 4.15 2.19
CA ARG A 114 -6.01 3.64 3.54
C ARG A 114 -5.13 2.39 3.47
N SER A 115 -3.92 2.46 4.04
CA SER A 115 -3.00 1.33 4.18
C SER A 115 -2.26 1.34 5.52
N GLY A 116 -1.38 0.36 5.76
CA GLY A 116 -0.80 0.16 7.08
C GLY A 116 -1.85 -0.22 8.12
N PHE A 117 -2.86 -0.97 7.72
CA PHE A 117 -4.09 -1.24 8.47
C PHE A 117 -3.82 -1.80 9.87
N TRP A 118 -3.01 -2.83 9.97
CA TRP A 118 -2.73 -3.54 11.21
C TRP A 118 -1.83 -2.76 12.18
N TRP A 119 -1.00 -1.86 11.66
CA TRP A 119 -0.02 -1.09 12.43
C TRP A 119 -0.61 0.15 13.09
N THR A 120 -1.79 0.57 12.66
CA THR A 120 -2.54 1.71 13.21
C THR A 120 -3.78 1.22 13.97
N SER A 121 -3.56 0.51 15.08
CA SER A 121 -4.59 -0.20 15.84
C SER A 121 -5.81 0.66 16.21
N GLY A 122 -5.61 1.95 16.41
CA GLY A 122 -6.72 2.89 16.71
C GLY A 122 -7.60 3.25 15.51
N LEU A 123 -7.23 2.79 14.31
CA LEU A 123 -8.02 2.96 13.08
C LEU A 123 -8.57 1.64 12.53
N VAL A 124 -8.23 0.47 13.11
CA VAL A 124 -8.72 -0.82 12.65
C VAL A 124 -10.24 -0.91 12.79
N GLY A 125 -10.90 -1.44 11.76
CA GLY A 125 -12.34 -1.72 11.77
C GLY A 125 -13.22 -0.47 11.64
N LYS A 126 -14.18 -0.29 12.53
CA LYS A 126 -15.17 0.81 12.49
C LYS A 126 -14.58 2.21 12.27
N PRO A 127 -13.44 2.61 12.87
CA PRO A 127 -12.83 3.91 12.57
C PRO A 127 -12.41 4.05 11.11
N THR A 128 -11.83 3.01 10.48
CA THR A 128 -11.52 3.01 9.05
C THR A 128 -12.80 3.08 8.21
N ALA A 129 -13.82 2.27 8.50
CA ALA A 129 -15.10 2.33 7.79
C ALA A 129 -15.70 3.75 7.85
N THR A 130 -15.69 4.38 9.04
CA THR A 130 -16.14 5.75 9.22
C THR A 130 -15.32 6.76 8.41
N LEU A 131 -14.00 6.59 8.36
CA LEU A 131 -13.10 7.45 7.59
C LEU A 131 -13.40 7.38 6.09
N LEU A 132 -13.51 6.16 5.54
CA LEU A 132 -13.82 5.92 4.14
C LEU A 132 -15.22 6.45 3.78
N ALA A 133 -16.23 6.18 4.64
CA ALA A 133 -17.58 6.72 4.46
C ALA A 133 -17.60 8.26 4.44
N ARG A 134 -16.80 8.92 5.29
CA ARG A 134 -16.66 10.38 5.27
C ARG A 134 -16.04 10.87 3.97
N ALA A 135 -14.98 10.22 3.48
CA ALA A 135 -14.35 10.57 2.21
C ALA A 135 -15.36 10.51 1.06
N ARG A 136 -16.11 9.41 0.94
CA ARG A 136 -17.16 9.24 -0.09
C ARG A 136 -18.26 10.29 0.00
N ARG A 137 -18.71 10.66 1.20
CA ARG A 137 -19.71 11.73 1.39
C ARG A 137 -19.22 13.10 0.93
N HIS A 138 -17.90 13.32 0.87
CA HIS A 138 -17.29 14.53 0.33
C HIS A 138 -16.85 14.38 -1.14
N GLY A 139 -17.31 13.34 -1.84
CA GLY A 139 -17.05 13.13 -3.27
C GLY A 139 -15.70 12.49 -3.59
N ALA A 140 -14.91 12.11 -2.59
CA ALA A 140 -13.66 11.40 -2.83
C ALA A 140 -13.91 9.92 -3.13
N THR A 141 -13.17 9.35 -4.07
CA THR A 141 -13.04 7.91 -4.20
C THR A 141 -12.16 7.34 -3.09
N THR A 142 -12.26 6.03 -2.84
CA THR A 142 -11.57 5.39 -1.71
C THR A 142 -10.84 4.13 -2.15
N SER A 143 -9.69 3.86 -1.52
CA SER A 143 -9.05 2.56 -1.64
C SER A 143 -8.52 2.06 -0.30
N LEU A 144 -8.44 0.74 -0.19
CA LEU A 144 -7.99 0.04 1.01
C LEU A 144 -7.00 -1.06 0.63
N ASP A 145 -5.85 -1.06 1.30
CA ASP A 145 -4.89 -2.14 1.34
C ASP A 145 -4.64 -2.51 2.81
N VAL A 146 -4.91 -3.74 3.16
CA VAL A 146 -4.76 -4.19 4.55
C VAL A 146 -3.41 -4.84 4.81
N SER A 147 -2.72 -5.27 3.76
CA SER A 147 -1.50 -6.09 3.83
C SER A 147 -1.72 -7.38 4.63
N THR A 148 -0.68 -8.20 4.75
CA THR A 148 -0.75 -9.46 5.49
C THR A 148 -1.00 -9.22 6.98
N ASP A 149 -1.98 -9.92 7.55
CA ASP A 149 -2.23 -9.87 8.99
C ASP A 149 -1.13 -10.59 9.76
N PRO A 150 -0.38 -9.88 10.66
CA PRO A 150 0.67 -10.52 11.44
C PRO A 150 0.17 -11.52 12.49
N ARG A 151 -1.16 -11.64 12.67
CA ARG A 151 -1.79 -12.57 13.62
C ARG A 151 -2.49 -13.75 12.96
N GLY A 152 -2.29 -13.97 11.64
CA GLY A 152 -2.80 -15.14 10.94
C GLY A 152 -4.30 -15.15 10.66
N TRP A 153 -4.93 -13.99 10.53
CA TRP A 153 -6.31 -13.83 10.08
C TRP A 153 -7.40 -14.46 10.99
N PRO A 154 -7.41 -14.23 12.32
CA PRO A 154 -8.52 -14.68 13.15
C PRO A 154 -9.81 -13.94 12.75
N GLU A 155 -10.98 -14.57 12.90
CA GLU A 155 -12.27 -14.10 12.38
C GLU A 155 -12.59 -12.64 12.78
N ALA A 156 -12.33 -12.25 14.02
CA ALA A 156 -12.57 -10.88 14.49
C ALA A 156 -11.74 -9.84 13.71
N ARG A 157 -10.56 -10.23 13.20
CA ARG A 157 -9.72 -9.35 12.38
C ARG A 157 -10.21 -9.32 10.93
N ILE A 158 -10.61 -10.47 10.40
CA ILE A 158 -11.25 -10.55 9.09
C ILE A 158 -12.49 -9.65 9.07
N GLU A 159 -13.34 -9.76 10.07
CA GLU A 159 -14.56 -8.93 10.18
C GLU A 159 -14.22 -7.45 10.28
N SER A 160 -13.12 -7.07 10.95
CA SER A 160 -12.66 -5.68 10.99
C SER A 160 -12.29 -5.10 9.61
N VAL A 161 -11.98 -5.95 8.64
CA VAL A 161 -11.77 -5.56 7.23
C VAL A 161 -13.11 -5.53 6.49
N ARG A 162 -13.93 -6.58 6.63
CA ARG A 162 -15.22 -6.72 5.92
C ARG A 162 -16.14 -5.54 6.15
N ILE A 163 -16.24 -5.02 7.37
CA ILE A 163 -17.07 -3.84 7.67
C ILE A 163 -16.61 -2.56 6.95
N CYS A 164 -15.40 -2.52 6.40
CA CYS A 164 -14.91 -1.40 5.62
C CYS A 164 -15.35 -1.47 4.15
N LEU A 165 -15.57 -2.68 3.60
CA LEU A 165 -15.75 -2.94 2.18
C LEU A 165 -16.91 -2.17 1.53
N PRO A 166 -18.08 -1.93 2.19
CA PRO A 166 -19.16 -1.11 1.63
C PRO A 166 -18.75 0.34 1.32
N HIS A 167 -17.60 0.78 1.83
CA HIS A 167 -17.09 2.14 1.63
C HIS A 167 -15.79 2.16 0.81
N VAL A 168 -15.46 1.06 0.11
CA VAL A 168 -14.22 0.88 -0.66
C VAL A 168 -14.54 0.83 -2.15
N ASP A 169 -13.99 1.79 -2.91
CA ASP A 169 -14.11 1.75 -4.37
C ASP A 169 -13.07 0.81 -4.99
N VAL A 170 -11.84 0.73 -4.43
CA VAL A 170 -10.83 -0.25 -4.85
C VAL A 170 -10.21 -0.94 -3.63
N PHE A 171 -10.39 -2.24 -3.53
CA PHE A 171 -9.67 -3.08 -2.55
C PHE A 171 -8.43 -3.69 -3.22
N PHE A 172 -7.28 -3.49 -2.59
CA PHE A 172 -6.01 -4.08 -3.02
C PHE A 172 -5.56 -5.17 -2.07
N GLY A 173 -4.95 -6.22 -2.60
CA GLY A 173 -4.30 -7.26 -1.82
C GLY A 173 -3.63 -8.30 -2.71
N ASN A 174 -2.74 -9.10 -2.14
CA ASN A 174 -2.22 -10.29 -2.81
C ASN A 174 -3.22 -11.45 -2.71
N GLU A 175 -2.93 -12.56 -3.38
CA GLU A 175 -3.83 -13.73 -3.41
C GLU A 175 -4.14 -14.27 -2.01
N THR A 176 -3.14 -14.35 -1.15
CA THR A 176 -3.31 -14.82 0.24
C THR A 176 -4.23 -13.89 1.05
N GLU A 177 -4.05 -12.59 0.92
CA GLU A 177 -4.82 -11.57 1.64
C GLU A 177 -6.28 -11.54 1.19
N VAL A 178 -6.54 -11.54 -0.13
CA VAL A 178 -7.92 -11.56 -0.63
C VAL A 178 -8.64 -12.85 -0.30
N CYS A 179 -7.95 -14.00 -0.38
CA CYS A 179 -8.50 -15.29 0.00
C CYS A 179 -8.85 -15.34 1.50
N ALA A 180 -7.96 -14.86 2.36
CA ALA A 180 -8.19 -14.83 3.80
C ALA A 180 -9.38 -13.95 4.18
N VAL A 181 -9.45 -12.72 3.66
CA VAL A 181 -10.58 -11.82 3.97
C VAL A 181 -11.91 -12.34 3.42
N ALA A 182 -11.89 -12.97 2.25
CA ALA A 182 -13.10 -13.54 1.65
C ALA A 182 -13.53 -14.85 2.32
N GLY A 183 -12.61 -15.61 2.89
CA GLY A 183 -12.86 -17.00 3.31
C GLY A 183 -12.98 -17.95 2.11
N GLU A 184 -12.17 -17.75 1.09
CA GLU A 184 -12.15 -18.51 -0.17
C GLU A 184 -10.76 -19.04 -0.48
N GLN A 185 -10.65 -20.14 -1.21
CA GLN A 185 -9.36 -20.68 -1.63
C GLN A 185 -8.93 -20.15 -3.00
N SER A 186 -9.88 -19.86 -3.89
CA SER A 186 -9.60 -19.31 -5.22
C SER A 186 -9.54 -17.78 -5.18
N PRO A 187 -8.45 -17.14 -5.62
CA PRO A 187 -8.34 -15.69 -5.66
C PRO A 187 -9.46 -15.01 -6.47
N ILE A 188 -9.90 -15.67 -7.56
CA ILE A 188 -11.00 -15.15 -8.39
C ILE A 188 -12.34 -15.19 -7.65
N GLN A 189 -12.64 -16.30 -6.96
CA GLN A 189 -13.86 -16.38 -6.14
C GLN A 189 -13.78 -15.43 -4.95
N ALA A 190 -12.60 -15.32 -4.32
CA ALA A 190 -12.33 -14.35 -3.27
C ALA A 190 -12.65 -12.93 -3.71
N GLY A 191 -12.14 -12.50 -4.86
CA GLY A 191 -12.40 -11.17 -5.38
C GLY A 191 -13.90 -10.93 -5.69
N LYS A 192 -14.60 -11.92 -6.24
CA LYS A 192 -16.06 -11.84 -6.44
C LYS A 192 -16.80 -11.70 -5.11
N ARG A 193 -16.39 -12.46 -4.08
CA ARG A 193 -17.01 -12.41 -2.76
C ARG A 193 -16.72 -11.09 -2.03
N LEU A 194 -15.50 -10.54 -2.13
CA LEU A 194 -15.18 -9.22 -1.58
C LEU A 194 -16.04 -8.12 -2.24
N ARG A 195 -16.32 -8.25 -3.54
CA ARG A 195 -17.28 -7.36 -4.21
C ARG A 195 -18.71 -7.55 -3.68
N ALA A 196 -19.12 -8.77 -3.42
CA ALA A 196 -20.43 -9.04 -2.80
C ALA A 196 -20.52 -8.46 -1.38
N PHE A 197 -19.41 -8.37 -0.66
CA PHE A 197 -19.32 -7.68 0.63
C PHE A 197 -19.31 -6.15 0.50
N GLY A 198 -19.28 -5.58 -0.72
CA GLY A 198 -19.48 -4.17 -0.97
C GLY A 198 -18.33 -3.42 -1.64
N ALA A 199 -17.15 -4.01 -1.82
CA ALA A 199 -16.07 -3.38 -2.59
C ALA A 199 -16.49 -3.21 -4.06
N ALA A 200 -16.34 -2.01 -4.65
CA ALA A 200 -16.75 -1.82 -6.03
C ALA A 200 -15.81 -2.52 -7.02
N GLU A 201 -14.54 -2.58 -6.70
CA GLU A 201 -13.49 -3.23 -7.49
C GLU A 201 -12.48 -3.91 -6.56
N VAL A 202 -11.95 -5.07 -6.97
CA VAL A 202 -10.89 -5.79 -6.25
C VAL A 202 -9.72 -6.00 -7.19
N VAL A 203 -8.54 -5.54 -6.80
CA VAL A 203 -7.29 -5.68 -7.56
C VAL A 203 -6.37 -6.62 -6.80
N ILE A 204 -6.00 -7.71 -7.44
CA ILE A 204 -5.23 -8.82 -6.86
C ILE A 204 -3.81 -8.80 -7.43
N HIS A 205 -2.81 -8.62 -6.57
CA HIS A 205 -1.41 -8.77 -6.91
C HIS A 205 -1.04 -10.25 -7.02
N GLN A 206 -0.37 -10.64 -8.09
CA GLN A 206 -0.04 -12.04 -8.38
C GLN A 206 1.46 -12.27 -8.65
N GLY A 207 2.31 -11.36 -8.14
CA GLY A 207 3.77 -11.44 -8.27
C GLY A 207 4.23 -11.39 -9.71
N ASP A 208 4.98 -12.38 -10.13
CA ASP A 208 5.51 -12.56 -11.49
C ASP A 208 4.42 -12.80 -12.57
N ARG A 209 3.22 -13.20 -12.15
CA ARG A 209 2.06 -13.32 -13.03
C ARG A 209 1.35 -11.99 -13.29
N GLY A 210 1.73 -10.92 -12.62
CA GLY A 210 1.16 -9.58 -12.76
C GLY A 210 -0.01 -9.30 -11.84
N ALA A 211 -1.14 -8.84 -12.37
CA ALA A 211 -2.30 -8.47 -11.56
C ALA A 211 -3.63 -8.73 -12.27
N THR A 212 -4.67 -8.97 -11.46
CA THR A 212 -6.04 -9.18 -11.91
C THR A 212 -6.98 -8.20 -11.21
N ALA A 213 -7.82 -7.50 -11.97
CA ALA A 213 -8.91 -6.70 -11.45
C ALA A 213 -10.25 -7.42 -11.65
N ILE A 214 -11.09 -7.42 -10.62
CA ILE A 214 -12.45 -7.97 -10.64
C ILE A 214 -13.41 -6.80 -10.44
N THR A 215 -14.21 -6.51 -11.47
CA THR A 215 -15.10 -5.36 -11.56
C THR A 215 -16.55 -5.79 -11.79
N SER A 216 -17.47 -4.84 -11.88
CA SER A 216 -18.86 -5.11 -12.29
C SER A 216 -18.96 -5.60 -13.75
N SER A 217 -18.05 -5.16 -14.61
CA SER A 217 -18.01 -5.53 -16.03
C SER A 217 -17.23 -6.81 -16.31
N GLY A 218 -16.62 -7.45 -15.30
CA GLY A 218 -15.91 -8.70 -15.48
C GLY A 218 -14.49 -8.70 -14.90
N ILE A 219 -13.66 -9.62 -15.41
CA ILE A 219 -12.31 -9.87 -14.95
C ILE A 219 -11.32 -9.37 -16.00
N VAL A 220 -10.40 -8.51 -15.59
CA VAL A 220 -9.33 -7.97 -16.43
C VAL A 220 -7.99 -8.40 -15.87
N ARG A 221 -7.09 -8.93 -16.73
CA ARG A 221 -5.74 -9.36 -16.35
C ARG A 221 -4.70 -8.55 -17.09
N SER A 222 -3.56 -8.34 -16.44
CA SER A 222 -2.38 -7.75 -17.05
C SER A 222 -1.14 -8.49 -16.54
N PRO A 223 -0.30 -9.03 -17.43
CA PRO A 223 0.92 -9.73 -17.02
C PRO A 223 1.92 -8.76 -16.39
N ALA A 224 2.83 -9.30 -15.58
CA ALA A 224 4.00 -8.58 -15.11
C ALA A 224 4.98 -8.31 -16.26
N PHE A 225 5.92 -7.40 -15.99
CA PHE A 225 7.11 -7.26 -16.84
C PHE A 225 8.25 -8.06 -16.21
N ASP A 226 8.94 -8.84 -17.01
CA ASP A 226 10.11 -9.59 -16.57
C ASP A 226 11.29 -8.64 -16.34
N VAL A 227 11.75 -8.58 -15.08
CA VAL A 227 12.82 -7.67 -14.65
C VAL A 227 13.66 -8.28 -13.54
N ALA A 228 14.95 -7.94 -13.51
CA ALA A 228 15.80 -8.26 -12.37
C ALA A 228 15.32 -7.56 -11.10
N ILE A 229 15.29 -8.29 -9.98
CA ILE A 229 14.77 -7.80 -8.70
C ILE A 229 15.94 -7.34 -7.81
N ASP A 230 15.99 -6.06 -7.49
CA ASP A 230 16.90 -5.44 -6.53
C ASP A 230 16.18 -5.09 -5.21
N ASN A 231 14.92 -4.63 -5.29
CA ASN A 231 14.16 -4.21 -4.11
C ASN A 231 12.68 -4.63 -4.18
N PRO A 232 12.30 -5.75 -3.55
CA PRO A 232 10.91 -6.20 -3.56
C PRO A 232 10.01 -5.47 -2.54
N THR A 233 10.60 -4.72 -1.58
CA THR A 233 9.84 -4.10 -0.49
C THR A 233 9.12 -2.84 -0.95
N GLY A 234 7.80 -2.77 -0.75
CA GLY A 234 6.98 -1.63 -1.16
C GLY A 234 6.46 -1.70 -2.61
N CYS A 235 6.75 -2.79 -3.34
CA CYS A 235 6.29 -3.00 -4.71
C CYS A 235 4.76 -2.92 -4.83
N GLY A 236 4.01 -3.54 -3.90
CA GLY A 236 2.54 -3.47 -3.86
C GLY A 236 2.04 -2.03 -3.64
N ASP A 237 2.69 -1.27 -2.75
CA ASP A 237 2.30 0.12 -2.48
C ASP A 237 2.51 1.02 -3.71
N VAL A 238 3.63 0.81 -4.43
CA VAL A 238 3.94 1.51 -5.69
C VAL A 238 2.94 1.15 -6.78
N PHE A 239 2.61 -0.14 -6.90
CA PHE A 239 1.55 -0.62 -7.80
C PHE A 239 0.21 0.06 -7.47
N ASN A 240 -0.22 0.05 -6.21
CA ASN A 240 -1.49 0.62 -5.75
C ASN A 240 -1.58 2.11 -6.07
N ALA A 241 -0.49 2.86 -5.85
CA ALA A 241 -0.42 4.28 -6.16
C ALA A 241 -0.53 4.55 -7.67
N ALA A 242 0.22 3.80 -8.48
CA ALA A 242 0.20 3.94 -9.94
C ALA A 242 -1.15 3.54 -10.54
N TYR A 243 -1.78 2.47 -10.03
CA TYR A 243 -3.13 2.08 -10.39
C TYR A 243 -4.14 3.19 -10.08
N THR A 244 -4.11 3.69 -8.85
CA THR A 244 -4.99 4.76 -8.38
C THR A 244 -4.81 6.03 -9.20
N TYR A 245 -3.58 6.45 -9.47
CA TYR A 245 -3.27 7.61 -10.30
C TYR A 245 -3.90 7.50 -11.69
N THR A 246 -3.74 6.34 -12.33
CA THR A 246 -4.28 6.12 -13.68
C THR A 246 -5.80 6.07 -13.67
N LYS A 247 -6.41 5.43 -12.67
CA LYS A 247 -7.88 5.41 -12.51
C LYS A 247 -8.48 6.80 -12.32
N LEU A 248 -7.80 7.70 -11.64
CA LEU A 248 -8.23 9.08 -11.44
C LEU A 248 -8.08 9.95 -12.69
N THR A 249 -7.13 9.62 -13.56
CA THR A 249 -6.84 10.39 -14.78
C THR A 249 -7.39 9.76 -16.05
N ARG A 250 -7.54 8.43 -16.06
CA ARG A 250 -8.01 7.60 -17.19
C ARG A 250 -8.73 6.37 -16.65
N PRO A 251 -10.05 6.25 -16.81
CA PRO A 251 -10.83 5.20 -16.11
C PRO A 251 -10.67 3.77 -16.67
N SER A 252 -9.78 3.51 -17.63
CA SER A 252 -9.55 2.18 -18.18
C SER A 252 -8.84 1.26 -17.18
N VAL A 253 -9.50 0.19 -16.77
CA VAL A 253 -8.95 -0.84 -15.85
C VAL A 253 -7.73 -1.53 -16.47
N LYS A 254 -7.80 -1.87 -17.77
CA LYS A 254 -6.70 -2.55 -18.48
C LYS A 254 -5.44 -1.69 -18.54
N GLU A 255 -5.60 -0.40 -18.87
CA GLU A 255 -4.48 0.55 -18.88
C GLU A 255 -3.92 0.79 -17.47
N SER A 256 -4.80 0.87 -16.47
CA SER A 256 -4.39 1.05 -15.08
C SER A 256 -3.57 -0.11 -14.55
N LEU A 257 -3.98 -1.36 -14.84
CA LEU A 257 -3.20 -2.55 -14.48
C LEU A 257 -1.83 -2.56 -15.17
N ARG A 258 -1.79 -2.29 -16.48
CA ARG A 258 -0.53 -2.27 -17.24
C ARG A 258 0.43 -1.17 -16.73
N PHE A 259 -0.09 0.02 -16.48
CA PHE A 259 0.68 1.13 -15.94
C PHE A 259 1.22 0.83 -14.53
N ALA A 260 0.39 0.23 -13.68
CA ALA A 260 0.77 -0.17 -12.33
C ALA A 260 1.84 -1.27 -12.33
N ASN A 261 1.72 -2.28 -13.20
CA ASN A 261 2.75 -3.30 -13.40
C ASN A 261 4.08 -2.69 -13.88
N ALA A 262 4.05 -1.71 -14.76
CA ALA A 262 5.26 -1.02 -15.23
C ALA A 262 5.92 -0.20 -14.10
N ALA A 263 5.13 0.49 -13.28
CA ALA A 263 5.65 1.21 -12.10
C ALA A 263 6.28 0.24 -11.09
N ALA A 264 5.62 -0.90 -10.83
CA ALA A 264 6.13 -1.95 -9.98
C ALA A 264 7.45 -2.55 -10.51
N ALA A 265 7.53 -2.82 -11.81
CA ALA A 265 8.74 -3.32 -12.45
C ALA A 265 9.93 -2.35 -12.32
N LEU A 266 9.70 -1.06 -12.53
CA LEU A 266 10.74 -0.03 -12.34
C LEU A 266 11.16 0.12 -10.88
N HIS A 267 10.23 -0.01 -9.94
CA HIS A 267 10.53 -0.03 -8.50
C HIS A 267 11.42 -1.22 -8.13
N LEU A 268 11.07 -2.42 -8.62
CA LEU A 268 11.83 -3.64 -8.36
C LEU A 268 13.29 -3.56 -8.82
N ARG A 269 13.56 -2.84 -9.93
CA ARG A 269 14.90 -2.71 -10.53
C ARG A 269 15.80 -1.69 -9.84
N ASN A 270 15.29 -0.81 -8.99
CA ASN A 270 16.05 0.34 -8.52
C ASN A 270 15.83 0.70 -7.06
N ARG A 271 16.62 0.09 -6.18
CA ARG A 271 16.60 0.39 -4.73
C ARG A 271 16.94 1.83 -4.39
N ARG A 272 17.78 2.51 -5.20
CA ARG A 272 18.21 3.88 -4.93
C ARG A 272 17.15 4.91 -5.32
N ARG A 273 16.32 4.61 -6.33
CA ARG A 273 15.24 5.46 -6.82
C ARG A 273 13.94 4.65 -6.96
N PRO A 274 13.36 4.25 -5.81
CA PRO A 274 12.28 3.25 -5.80
C PRO A 274 10.91 3.78 -6.26
N TYR A 275 10.78 5.09 -6.49
CA TYR A 275 9.50 5.71 -6.89
C TYR A 275 9.63 6.30 -8.30
N PRO A 276 9.32 5.53 -9.35
CA PRO A 276 9.44 5.98 -10.73
C PRO A 276 8.49 7.13 -11.05
N THR A 277 8.99 8.06 -11.86
CA THR A 277 8.24 9.22 -12.34
C THR A 277 7.32 8.85 -13.50
N LEU A 278 6.34 9.72 -13.78
CA LEU A 278 5.43 9.54 -14.91
C LEU A 278 6.16 9.43 -16.27
N PRO A 279 7.18 10.25 -16.59
CA PRO A 279 7.95 10.08 -17.82
C PRO A 279 8.72 8.75 -17.90
N GLU A 280 9.31 8.28 -16.79
CA GLU A 280 10.02 7.00 -16.71
C GLU A 280 9.10 5.82 -17.02
N ILE A 281 7.91 5.78 -16.39
CA ILE A 281 6.92 4.73 -16.64
C ILE A 281 6.43 4.77 -18.09
N ARG A 282 6.14 5.94 -18.64
CA ARG A 282 5.70 6.08 -20.03
C ARG A 282 6.79 5.65 -21.03
N ARG A 283 8.05 5.94 -20.76
CA ARG A 283 9.18 5.47 -21.57
C ARG A 283 9.28 3.96 -21.53
N PHE A 284 9.27 3.36 -20.34
CA PHE A 284 9.30 1.91 -20.14
C PHE A 284 8.18 1.21 -20.90
N LEU A 285 6.96 1.72 -20.82
CA LEU A 285 5.81 1.16 -21.54
C LEU A 285 5.96 1.21 -23.06
N ARG A 286 6.64 2.22 -23.62
CA ARG A 286 6.94 2.30 -25.05
C ARG A 286 7.98 1.27 -25.48
N GLU A 287 9.02 1.06 -24.66
CA GLU A 287 10.06 0.05 -24.90
C GLU A 287 9.49 -1.38 -24.96
N PHE A 288 8.46 -1.67 -24.16
CA PHE A 288 7.75 -2.96 -24.14
C PHE A 288 6.49 -2.98 -25.04
N ALA A 289 6.22 -1.95 -25.81
CA ALA A 289 5.12 -1.92 -26.79
C ALA A 289 5.61 -2.12 -28.22
N ALA A 290 6.92 -2.15 -28.45
CA ALA A 290 7.49 -2.51 -29.74
C ALA A 290 7.26 -4.02 -30.01
N PRO A 291 6.86 -4.39 -31.24
CA PRO A 291 6.56 -5.77 -31.61
C PRO A 291 7.77 -6.70 -31.52
#